data_480cbb65c307131ee0d3f0cf1c13aa13
#
_entry.id   480cbb65c307131ee0d3f0cf1c13aa13
#
_cell.length_a   1.000
_cell.length_b   1.000
_cell.length_c   1.000
_cell.angle_alpha   90.00
_cell.angle_beta   90.00
_cell.angle_gamma   90.00
#
_symmetry.space_group_name_H-M   'P 1'
#
loop_
_entity.id
_entity.type
_entity.pdbx_description
1 polymer ?
#
loop_
_entity_poly.entity_id
_entity_poly.type
_entity_poly.pdbx_seq_one_letter_code
_entity_poly.pdbx_strand_id
1 'polypeptide(L)'
;MWGGEATAQKAMLFALCAASAAKKGGSIVTAYGSDESFLLKQALDCGICQAGVNVYSIGRAGISELSYAVNRFGGEFGILIGANISGHARLISAGGMLPDEKLLDRIGSIADDRDYRSVGLSQTGCVTDFSAVREIYVAELEKILPDRFKGVNVDIRTYDVRKATIADRLFHGRNDIDG
;
A
#
# COMPACT_ATOMS: atom_id res chain seq x y z
N MET A 1 -12.63 14.46 3.49
CA MET A 1 -13.08 13.19 4.06
C MET A 1 -12.51 12.89 5.46
N TRP A 2 -11.31 13.29 5.79
CA TRP A 2 -10.70 13.12 7.12
C TRP A 2 -10.55 14.47 7.83
N GLY A 3 -11.64 15.01 8.36
CA GLY A 3 -11.56 16.11 9.30
C GLY A 3 -11.24 15.58 10.70
N GLY A 4 -10.13 16.00 11.30
CA GLY A 4 -9.73 15.58 12.63
C GLY A 4 -8.91 14.29 12.68
N GLU A 5 -8.73 13.75 13.90
CA GLU A 5 -7.88 12.58 14.18
C GLU A 5 -8.33 11.31 13.45
N ALA A 6 -7.37 10.52 12.96
CA ALA A 6 -7.63 9.24 12.33
C ALA A 6 -8.02 8.19 13.39
N THR A 7 -9.15 7.53 13.20
CA THR A 7 -9.64 6.46 14.06
C THR A 7 -9.90 5.18 13.26
N ALA A 8 -9.91 4.04 13.94
CA ALA A 8 -10.24 2.76 13.29
C ALA A 8 -11.63 2.79 12.61
N GLN A 9 -12.61 3.45 13.24
CA GLN A 9 -13.94 3.61 12.66
C GLN A 9 -13.92 4.41 11.35
N LYS A 10 -13.18 5.52 11.31
CA LYS A 10 -13.01 6.32 10.08
C LYS A 10 -12.26 5.54 9.01
N ALA A 11 -11.22 4.78 9.38
CA ALA A 11 -10.48 3.94 8.45
C ALA A 11 -11.38 2.86 7.82
N MET A 12 -12.22 2.21 8.62
CA MET A 12 -13.18 1.22 8.14
C MET A 12 -14.23 1.84 7.21
N LEU A 13 -14.79 2.99 7.56
CA LEU A 13 -15.78 3.68 6.72
C LEU A 13 -15.17 4.12 5.38
N PHE A 14 -13.98 4.70 5.41
CA PHE A 14 -13.24 5.04 4.19
C PHE A 14 -13.01 3.80 3.31
N ALA A 15 -12.62 2.69 3.93
CA ALA A 15 -12.39 1.44 3.23
C ALA A 15 -13.64 0.89 2.55
N LEU A 16 -14.82 0.97 3.22
CA LEU A 16 -16.10 0.61 2.64
C LEU A 16 -16.40 1.47 1.40
N CYS A 17 -16.20 2.79 1.48
CA CYS A 17 -16.42 3.70 0.35
C CYS A 17 -15.45 3.40 -0.80
N ALA A 18 -14.15 3.27 -0.50
CA ALA A 18 -13.13 2.98 -1.49
C ALA A 18 -13.38 1.62 -2.18
N ALA A 19 -13.64 0.58 -1.40
CA ALA A 19 -13.91 -0.76 -1.94
C ALA A 19 -15.23 -0.84 -2.72
N SER A 20 -16.19 0.03 -2.42
CA SER A 20 -17.43 0.13 -3.20
C SER A 20 -17.19 0.72 -4.59
N ALA A 21 -16.12 1.51 -4.77
CA ALA A 21 -15.68 1.97 -6.08
C ALA A 21 -14.95 0.87 -6.90
N ALA A 22 -14.48 -0.19 -6.25
CA ALA A 22 -13.87 -1.34 -6.89
C ALA A 22 -14.91 -2.36 -7.38
N LYS A 23 -14.49 -3.27 -8.27
CA LYS A 23 -15.33 -4.40 -8.69
C LYS A 23 -15.56 -5.36 -7.52
N LYS A 24 -16.77 -5.89 -7.42
CA LYS A 24 -17.06 -6.99 -6.48
C LYS A 24 -16.18 -8.20 -6.83
N GLY A 25 -15.53 -8.81 -5.85
CA GLY A 25 -14.58 -9.90 -6.06
C GLY A 25 -13.22 -9.46 -6.61
N GLY A 26 -13.02 -8.18 -6.89
CA GLY A 26 -11.71 -7.61 -7.23
C GLY A 26 -10.75 -7.61 -6.04
N SER A 27 -9.57 -7.02 -6.20
CA SER A 27 -8.54 -6.97 -5.16
C SER A 27 -7.99 -5.57 -4.98
N ILE A 28 -7.75 -5.20 -3.72
CA ILE A 28 -7.08 -3.95 -3.33
C ILE A 28 -5.81 -4.31 -2.58
N VAL A 29 -4.71 -3.63 -2.91
CA VAL A 29 -3.44 -3.80 -2.18
C VAL A 29 -3.39 -2.84 -1.02
N THR A 30 -3.07 -3.32 0.18
CA THR A 30 -3.00 -2.46 1.38
C THR A 30 -1.65 -2.53 2.06
N ALA A 31 -1.23 -1.37 2.59
CA ALA A 31 -0.01 -1.21 3.34
C ALA A 31 -0.19 -0.21 4.49
N TYR A 32 0.71 -0.24 5.46
CA TYR A 32 0.83 0.80 6.50
C TYR A 32 2.25 1.36 6.56
N GLY A 33 2.37 2.64 6.88
CA GLY A 33 3.64 3.36 6.85
C GLY A 33 4.39 3.38 8.18
N SER A 34 3.68 3.33 9.32
CA SER A 34 4.24 3.36 10.67
C SER A 34 3.55 2.34 11.58
N ASP A 35 4.21 1.93 12.65
CA ASP A 35 3.67 0.91 13.57
C ASP A 35 2.40 1.38 14.28
N GLU A 36 2.29 2.68 14.55
CA GLU A 36 1.09 3.31 15.13
C GLU A 36 -0.12 3.18 14.19
N SER A 37 0.11 3.04 12.88
CA SER A 37 -0.95 2.90 11.88
C SER A 37 -1.43 1.47 11.69
N PHE A 38 -0.84 0.50 12.38
CA PHE A 38 -1.21 -0.91 12.23
C PHE A 38 -2.69 -1.17 12.52
N LEU A 39 -3.22 -0.58 13.61
CA LEU A 39 -4.64 -0.72 13.96
C LEU A 39 -5.56 -0.11 12.89
N LEU A 40 -5.18 1.05 12.33
CA LEU A 40 -5.94 1.68 11.26
C LEU A 40 -5.95 0.81 10.00
N LYS A 41 -4.83 0.16 9.71
CA LYS A 41 -4.71 -0.78 8.58
C LYS A 41 -5.60 -2.00 8.77
N GLN A 42 -5.68 -2.57 9.96
CA GLN A 42 -6.57 -3.69 10.24
C GLN A 42 -8.04 -3.31 10.04
N ALA A 43 -8.44 -2.13 10.50
CA ALA A 43 -9.79 -1.60 10.28
C ALA A 43 -10.08 -1.34 8.79
N LEU A 44 -9.07 -0.86 8.04
CA LEU A 44 -9.14 -0.68 6.59
C LEU A 44 -9.40 -2.02 5.88
N ASP A 45 -8.62 -3.05 6.20
CA ASP A 45 -8.77 -4.38 5.59
C ASP A 45 -10.15 -4.97 5.87
N CYS A 46 -10.64 -4.85 7.11
CA CYS A 46 -11.98 -5.27 7.47
C CYS A 46 -13.06 -4.58 6.62
N GLY A 47 -12.95 -3.26 6.41
CA GLY A 47 -13.90 -2.50 5.59
C GLY A 47 -13.87 -2.94 4.12
N ILE A 48 -12.68 -3.20 3.56
CA ILE A 48 -12.54 -3.70 2.19
C ILE A 48 -13.21 -5.07 2.04
N CYS A 49 -12.90 -6.01 2.95
CA CYS A 49 -13.49 -7.34 2.94
C CYS A 49 -15.00 -7.30 3.11
N GLN A 50 -15.52 -6.42 3.99
CA GLN A 50 -16.96 -6.21 4.20
C GLN A 50 -17.68 -5.72 2.94
N ALA A 51 -16.98 -5.03 2.04
CA ALA A 51 -17.51 -4.64 0.73
C ALA A 51 -17.46 -5.76 -0.32
N GLY A 52 -17.01 -6.96 0.02
CA GLY A 52 -16.89 -8.11 -0.90
C GLY A 52 -15.70 -7.98 -1.87
N VAL A 53 -14.63 -7.33 -1.44
CA VAL A 53 -13.38 -7.14 -2.20
C VAL A 53 -12.24 -7.80 -1.44
N ASN A 54 -11.30 -8.43 -2.16
CA ASN A 54 -10.15 -9.09 -1.56
C ASN A 54 -9.06 -8.07 -1.21
N VAL A 55 -8.27 -8.39 -0.20
CA VAL A 55 -7.13 -7.61 0.24
C VAL A 55 -5.84 -8.38 -0.01
N TYR A 56 -4.88 -7.75 -0.70
CA TYR A 56 -3.49 -8.15 -0.72
C TYR A 56 -2.70 -7.28 0.24
N SER A 57 -2.42 -7.80 1.41
CA SER A 57 -1.72 -7.09 2.48
C SER A 57 -0.22 -7.23 2.31
N ILE A 58 0.48 -6.13 2.04
CA ILE A 58 1.94 -6.14 1.92
C ILE A 58 2.66 -5.71 3.21
N GLY A 59 1.90 -5.56 4.30
CA GLY A 59 2.45 -5.22 5.59
C GLY A 59 2.95 -3.77 5.69
N ARG A 60 4.00 -3.55 6.45
CA ARG A 60 4.62 -2.23 6.58
C ARG A 60 5.47 -1.92 5.35
N ALA A 61 5.07 -0.92 4.58
CA ALA A 61 5.69 -0.58 3.30
C ALA A 61 5.68 0.93 3.02
N GLY A 62 6.50 1.35 2.08
CA GLY A 62 6.49 2.68 1.50
C GLY A 62 5.60 2.79 0.27
N ILE A 63 5.47 4.02 -0.24
CA ILE A 63 4.64 4.28 -1.44
C ILE A 63 5.17 3.56 -2.68
N SER A 64 6.49 3.43 -2.83
CA SER A 64 7.12 2.78 -3.98
C SER A 64 6.88 1.26 -3.96
N GLU A 65 6.96 0.63 -2.78
CA GLU A 65 6.65 -0.79 -2.59
C GLU A 65 5.17 -1.06 -2.88
N LEU A 66 4.27 -0.16 -2.42
CA LEU A 66 2.84 -0.26 -2.72
C LEU A 66 2.56 -0.12 -4.22
N SER A 67 3.14 0.89 -4.88
CA SER A 67 3.02 1.11 -6.33
C SER A 67 3.47 -0.12 -7.12
N TYR A 68 4.62 -0.67 -6.76
CA TYR A 68 5.13 -1.92 -7.33
C TYR A 68 4.15 -3.08 -7.14
N ALA A 69 3.63 -3.27 -5.92
CA ALA A 69 2.73 -4.36 -5.60
C ALA A 69 1.39 -4.26 -6.35
N VAL A 70 0.81 -3.06 -6.46
CA VAL A 70 -0.42 -2.82 -7.24
C VAL A 70 -0.22 -3.24 -8.69
N ASN A 71 0.89 -2.81 -9.30
CA ASN A 71 1.21 -3.17 -10.68
C ASN A 71 1.48 -4.68 -10.83
N ARG A 72 2.24 -5.27 -9.91
CA ARG A 72 2.69 -6.67 -9.98
C ARG A 72 1.56 -7.67 -9.78
N PHE A 73 0.61 -7.39 -8.87
CA PHE A 73 -0.48 -8.30 -8.52
C PHE A 73 -1.80 -7.98 -9.24
N GLY A 74 -1.85 -6.91 -10.03
CA GLY A 74 -3.06 -6.52 -10.76
C GLY A 74 -4.16 -6.03 -9.84
N GLY A 75 -3.82 -5.39 -8.71
CA GLY A 75 -4.80 -4.74 -7.84
C GLY A 75 -5.52 -3.60 -8.57
N GLU A 76 -6.82 -3.41 -8.31
CA GLU A 76 -7.57 -2.30 -8.92
C GLU A 76 -7.00 -0.95 -8.47
N PHE A 77 -6.55 -0.87 -7.25
CA PHE A 77 -5.77 0.24 -6.68
C PHE A 77 -5.10 -0.20 -5.37
N GLY A 78 -4.27 0.67 -4.83
CA GLY A 78 -3.58 0.45 -3.56
C GLY A 78 -3.93 1.53 -2.53
N ILE A 79 -3.87 1.18 -1.25
CA ILE A 79 -4.08 2.10 -0.13
C ILE A 79 -2.92 1.98 0.85
N LEU A 80 -2.19 3.07 1.06
CA LEU A 80 -1.18 3.21 2.11
C LEU A 80 -1.75 4.09 3.22
N ILE A 81 -1.89 3.55 4.42
CA ILE A 81 -2.35 4.31 5.59
C ILE A 81 -1.19 4.64 6.52
N GLY A 82 -1.20 5.85 7.10
CA GLY A 82 -0.17 6.28 8.06
C GLY A 82 1.21 6.50 7.43
N ALA A 83 1.27 6.96 6.18
CA ALA A 83 2.54 7.32 5.53
C ALA A 83 3.26 8.50 6.19
N ASN A 84 2.56 9.26 6.99
CA ASN A 84 3.05 10.39 7.80
C ASN A 84 2.32 10.41 9.14
N ILE A 85 2.78 11.27 10.06
CA ILE A 85 2.32 11.37 11.47
C ILE A 85 0.80 11.58 11.59
N SER A 86 0.13 12.10 10.58
CA SER A 86 -1.30 12.42 10.63
C SER A 86 -2.26 11.28 10.27
N GLY A 87 -1.76 10.06 10.04
CA GLY A 87 -2.61 8.88 9.74
C GLY A 87 -3.38 8.96 8.43
N HIS A 88 -2.99 9.85 7.50
CA HIS A 88 -3.66 9.97 6.22
C HIS A 88 -3.50 8.72 5.35
N ALA A 89 -4.55 8.40 4.59
CA ALA A 89 -4.51 7.39 3.55
C ALA A 89 -4.02 8.01 2.22
N ARG A 90 -3.16 7.28 1.52
CA ARG A 90 -2.76 7.58 0.15
C ARG A 90 -3.27 6.49 -0.77
N LEU A 91 -3.85 6.89 -1.89
CA LEU A 91 -4.32 6.01 -2.94
C LEU A 91 -3.29 5.92 -4.07
N ILE A 92 -3.17 4.73 -4.63
CA ILE A 92 -2.40 4.46 -5.85
C ILE A 92 -3.34 3.75 -6.81
N SER A 93 -3.51 4.26 -8.02
CA SER A 93 -4.38 3.65 -9.03
C SER A 93 -3.78 2.38 -9.61
N ALA A 94 -4.55 1.69 -10.43
CA ALA A 94 -4.07 0.58 -11.25
C ALA A 94 -2.81 0.99 -12.03
N GLY A 95 -1.85 0.05 -12.16
CA GLY A 95 -0.55 0.35 -12.77
C GLY A 95 0.43 1.10 -11.87
N GLY A 96 0.09 1.36 -10.59
CA GLY A 96 1.00 1.96 -9.62
C GLY A 96 1.17 3.49 -9.75
N MET A 97 0.27 4.16 -10.44
CA MET A 97 0.28 5.61 -10.66
C MET A 97 -0.56 6.34 -9.61
N LEU A 98 -0.47 7.67 -9.60
CA LEU A 98 -1.39 8.48 -8.80
C LEU A 98 -2.85 8.24 -9.24
N PRO A 99 -3.83 8.28 -8.31
CA PRO A 99 -5.23 8.09 -8.66
C PRO A 99 -5.71 9.21 -9.58
N ASP A 100 -6.55 8.87 -10.53
CA ASP A 100 -7.25 9.85 -11.35
C ASP A 100 -8.38 10.53 -10.58
N GLU A 101 -8.82 11.69 -11.04
CA GLU A 101 -9.91 12.44 -10.43
C GLU A 101 -11.21 11.63 -10.41
N LYS A 102 -11.46 10.82 -11.45
CA LYS A 102 -12.67 10.00 -11.55
C LYS A 102 -12.80 8.99 -10.42
N LEU A 103 -11.69 8.36 -10.02
CA LEU A 103 -11.68 7.44 -8.89
C LEU A 103 -11.93 8.19 -7.58
N LEU A 104 -11.29 9.35 -7.40
CA LEU A 104 -11.46 10.17 -6.20
C LEU A 104 -12.89 10.70 -6.08
N ASP A 105 -13.47 11.23 -7.16
CA ASP A 105 -14.83 11.73 -7.22
C ASP A 105 -15.84 10.62 -6.94
N ARG A 106 -15.62 9.42 -7.50
CA ARG A 106 -16.47 8.26 -7.25
C ARG A 106 -16.47 7.85 -5.78
N ILE A 107 -15.28 7.78 -5.16
CA ILE A 107 -15.17 7.48 -3.73
C ILE A 107 -15.84 8.58 -2.90
N GLY A 108 -15.65 9.84 -3.29
CA GLY A 108 -16.28 10.99 -2.65
C GLY A 108 -17.82 10.91 -2.69
N SER A 109 -18.41 10.71 -3.87
CA SER A 109 -19.86 10.58 -4.03
C SER A 109 -20.43 9.43 -3.20
N ILE A 110 -19.77 8.25 -3.20
CA ILE A 110 -20.20 7.11 -2.37
C ILE A 110 -20.19 7.47 -0.87
N ALA A 111 -19.20 8.26 -0.43
CA ALA A 111 -19.09 8.67 0.96
C ALA A 111 -20.18 9.70 1.34
N ASP A 112 -20.45 10.66 0.47
CA ASP A 112 -21.44 11.73 0.70
C ASP A 112 -22.87 11.16 0.69
N ASP A 113 -23.17 10.27 -0.25
CA ASP A 113 -24.46 9.60 -0.37
C ASP A 113 -24.63 8.43 0.60
N ARG A 114 -23.56 8.00 1.28
CA ARG A 114 -23.51 6.80 2.14
C ARG A 114 -23.94 5.52 1.41
N ASP A 115 -23.74 5.48 0.09
CA ASP A 115 -24.11 4.36 -0.79
C ASP A 115 -22.95 3.34 -0.90
N TYR A 116 -22.40 2.95 0.24
CA TYR A 116 -21.33 1.96 0.26
C TYR A 116 -21.88 0.53 0.33
N ARG A 117 -21.26 -0.34 -0.44
CA ARG A 117 -21.58 -1.77 -0.48
C ARG A 117 -21.20 -2.45 0.83
N SER A 118 -22.12 -3.25 1.36
CA SER A 118 -21.89 -4.15 2.48
C SER A 118 -22.50 -5.50 2.17
N VAL A 119 -21.75 -6.58 2.31
CA VAL A 119 -22.21 -7.92 1.92
C VAL A 119 -22.35 -8.82 3.14
N GLY A 120 -23.14 -9.89 2.99
CA GLY A 120 -23.27 -10.94 4.02
C GLY A 120 -21.96 -11.76 4.14
N LEU A 121 -21.79 -12.45 5.27
CA LEU A 121 -20.58 -13.17 5.65
C LEU A 121 -20.06 -14.13 4.56
N SER A 122 -20.95 -14.80 3.84
CA SER A 122 -20.58 -15.72 2.76
C SER A 122 -20.04 -15.06 1.49
N GLN A 123 -20.09 -13.73 1.41
CA GLN A 123 -19.68 -12.95 0.26
C GLN A 123 -18.55 -11.95 0.60
N THR A 124 -18.08 -11.94 1.84
CA THR A 124 -16.94 -11.10 2.25
C THR A 124 -15.68 -11.48 1.47
N GLY A 125 -14.83 -10.49 1.22
CA GLY A 125 -13.50 -10.73 0.70
C GLY A 125 -12.60 -11.43 1.72
N CYS A 126 -11.43 -11.81 1.30
CA CYS A 126 -10.39 -12.38 2.17
C CYS A 126 -9.14 -11.50 2.19
N VAL A 127 -8.36 -11.62 3.26
CA VAL A 127 -7.04 -10.99 3.36
C VAL A 127 -5.99 -12.04 3.04
N THR A 128 -5.14 -11.76 2.07
CA THR A 128 -3.97 -12.58 1.74
C THR A 128 -2.70 -11.81 2.09
N ASP A 129 -1.82 -12.43 2.84
CA ASP A 129 -0.52 -11.84 3.21
C ASP A 129 0.47 -11.97 2.06
N PHE A 130 0.99 -10.82 1.61
CA PHE A 130 2.05 -10.68 0.63
C PHE A 130 3.22 -9.86 1.17
N SER A 131 3.50 -9.94 2.47
CA SER A 131 4.60 -9.19 3.12
C SER A 131 5.98 -9.49 2.49
N ALA A 132 6.16 -10.65 1.85
CA ALA A 132 7.34 -11.02 1.09
C ALA A 132 7.57 -10.18 -0.19
N VAL A 133 6.63 -9.31 -0.58
CA VAL A 133 6.76 -8.47 -1.78
C VAL A 133 8.00 -7.57 -1.75
N ARG A 134 8.44 -7.16 -0.55
CA ARG A 134 9.65 -6.35 -0.38
C ARG A 134 10.89 -7.04 -0.94
N GLU A 135 11.06 -8.32 -0.66
CA GLU A 135 12.21 -9.09 -1.15
C GLU A 135 12.21 -9.16 -2.68
N ILE A 136 11.04 -9.35 -3.27
CA ILE A 136 10.88 -9.37 -4.72
C ILE A 136 11.18 -7.99 -5.30
N TYR A 137 10.65 -6.92 -4.68
CA TYR A 137 10.89 -5.54 -5.10
C TYR A 137 12.37 -5.18 -5.09
N VAL A 138 13.08 -5.52 -4.00
CA VAL A 138 14.53 -5.25 -3.88
C VAL A 138 15.30 -6.06 -4.91
N ALA A 139 15.00 -7.35 -5.09
CA ALA A 139 15.66 -8.18 -6.07
C ALA A 139 15.46 -7.68 -7.52
N GLU A 140 14.30 -7.08 -7.83
CA GLU A 140 14.09 -6.44 -9.14
C GLU A 140 14.86 -5.12 -9.27
N LEU A 141 14.94 -4.31 -8.21
CA LEU A 141 15.77 -3.11 -8.21
C LEU A 141 17.24 -3.44 -8.42
N GLU A 142 17.75 -4.51 -7.80
CA GLU A 142 19.14 -4.99 -7.98
C GLU A 142 19.45 -5.30 -9.46
N LYS A 143 18.49 -5.82 -10.21
CA LYS A 143 18.65 -6.11 -11.64
C LYS A 143 18.66 -4.86 -12.53
N ILE A 144 17.97 -3.81 -12.11
CA ILE A 144 17.82 -2.56 -12.88
C ILE A 144 19.01 -1.61 -12.61
N LEU A 145 19.65 -1.73 -11.44
CA LEU A 145 20.77 -0.86 -11.07
C LEU A 145 21.98 -1.07 -12.01
N PRO A 146 22.41 -0.01 -12.71
CA PRO A 146 23.50 -0.11 -13.65
C PRO A 146 24.83 -0.46 -12.95
N ASP A 147 25.71 -1.20 -13.63
CA ASP A 147 27.06 -1.52 -13.14
C ASP A 147 27.94 -0.28 -12.87
N ARG A 148 27.58 0.87 -13.47
CA ARG A 148 28.27 2.16 -13.22
C ARG A 148 28.23 2.64 -11.77
N PHE A 149 27.37 2.06 -10.91
CA PHE A 149 27.37 2.32 -9.48
C PHE A 149 28.32 1.42 -8.68
N LYS A 150 29.01 0.46 -9.34
CA LYS A 150 30.08 -0.30 -8.70
C LYS A 150 31.22 0.65 -8.33
N GLY A 151 31.66 0.59 -7.06
CA GLY A 151 32.77 1.42 -6.55
C GLY A 151 32.40 2.86 -6.24
N VAL A 152 31.14 3.26 -6.36
CA VAL A 152 30.66 4.57 -5.90
C VAL A 152 30.38 4.49 -4.40
N ASN A 153 31.04 5.35 -3.64
CA ASN A 153 30.76 5.49 -2.20
C ASN A 153 29.48 6.30 -2.02
N VAL A 154 28.41 5.67 -1.52
CA VAL A 154 27.09 6.29 -1.32
C VAL A 154 26.85 6.47 0.17
N ASP A 155 26.75 7.72 0.62
CA ASP A 155 26.34 8.05 2.00
C ASP A 155 24.81 8.23 2.05
N ILE A 156 24.15 7.29 2.74
CA ILE A 156 22.68 7.26 2.84
C ILE A 156 22.26 7.69 4.23
N ARG A 157 21.62 8.86 4.31
CA ARG A 157 21.09 9.41 5.57
C ARG A 157 19.59 9.28 5.61
N THR A 158 19.08 8.35 6.40
CA THR A 158 17.65 8.15 6.63
C THR A 158 17.38 7.72 8.07
N TYR A 159 16.26 8.17 8.61
CA TYR A 159 15.74 7.70 9.90
C TYR A 159 14.88 6.44 9.79
N ASP A 160 14.52 6.04 8.57
CA ASP A 160 13.74 4.83 8.30
C ASP A 160 14.69 3.64 8.11
N VAL A 161 14.77 2.77 9.11
CA VAL A 161 15.63 1.58 9.12
C VAL A 161 15.38 0.68 7.90
N ARG A 162 14.13 0.62 7.41
CA ARG A 162 13.80 -0.19 6.22
C ARG A 162 14.42 0.38 4.95
N LYS A 163 14.36 1.71 4.80
CA LYS A 163 15.03 2.39 3.67
C LYS A 163 16.53 2.23 3.76
N ALA A 164 17.10 2.33 4.96
CA ALA A 164 18.51 2.07 5.19
C ALA A 164 18.89 0.65 4.75
N THR A 165 18.13 -0.36 5.17
CA THR A 165 18.39 -1.77 4.80
C THR A 165 18.27 -2.01 3.29
N ILE A 166 17.27 -1.44 2.62
CA ILE A 166 17.11 -1.55 1.17
C ILE A 166 18.31 -0.89 0.47
N ALA A 167 18.69 0.30 0.91
CA ALA A 167 19.77 1.05 0.33
C ALA A 167 21.12 0.36 0.55
N ASP A 168 21.37 -0.17 1.76
CA ASP A 168 22.55 -0.95 2.08
C ASP A 168 22.69 -2.17 1.15
N ARG A 169 21.62 -2.93 1.00
CA ARG A 169 21.59 -4.08 0.08
C ARG A 169 21.84 -3.68 -1.39
N LEU A 170 21.30 -2.55 -1.83
CA LEU A 170 21.43 -2.09 -3.21
C LEU A 170 22.84 -1.55 -3.53
N PHE A 171 23.52 -0.93 -2.57
CA PHE A 171 24.77 -0.21 -2.80
C PHE A 171 25.99 -0.85 -2.15
N HIS A 172 25.90 -1.45 -0.95
CA HIS A 172 27.02 -2.09 -0.27
C HIS A 172 27.18 -3.57 -0.61
N GLY A 173 26.10 -4.33 -0.78
CA GLY A 173 26.16 -5.74 -1.17
C GLY A 173 26.80 -6.02 -2.54
N ARG A 174 27.10 -4.97 -3.32
CA ARG A 174 27.80 -5.08 -4.61
C ARG A 174 29.32 -4.91 -4.51
N ASN A 175 29.82 -4.45 -3.37
CA ASN A 175 31.28 -4.23 -3.18
C ASN A 175 31.99 -5.48 -2.69
N ASP A 176 31.30 -6.53 -2.23
CA ASP A 176 31.89 -7.71 -1.58
C ASP A 176 32.03 -8.95 -2.51
N ILE A 177 31.79 -8.83 -3.82
CA ILE A 177 31.79 -10.00 -4.73
C ILE A 177 33.11 -10.15 -5.52
N ASP A 178 34.05 -9.22 -5.41
CA ASP A 178 35.36 -9.30 -6.05
C ASP A 178 36.50 -9.21 -5.00
N GLY A 179 36.58 -10.22 -4.13
CA GLY A 179 37.74 -10.48 -3.24
C GLY A 179 38.26 -11.89 -3.46
#